data_608e41d6aa4f705592a422ed029f345b
#
_entry.id   608e41d6aa4f705592a422ed029f345b
#
_cell.length_a   1.000
_cell.length_b   1.000
_cell.length_c   1.000
_cell.angle_alpha   90.00
_cell.angle_beta   90.00
_cell.angle_gamma   90.00
#
_symmetry.space_group_name_H-M   'P 1'
#
loop_
_entity.id
_entity.type
_entity.pdbx_description
1 polymer ?
#
loop_
_entity_poly.entity_id
_entity_poly.type
_entity_poly.pdbx_seq_one_letter_code
_entity_poly.pdbx_strand_id
1 'polypeptide(L)'
;EWATSENSNASAIVFCPHRVGSLGVNNSAKKRGIKNAIAAGLGTQRVSNYVGGDVLTEQDKFLHGDTNIMVATKAFGMGIDKPNVRFTLNINHSGSLEGYVQEAGRAGRDRKLALSTIMYCPQEFSEQNERTRIYEAVPVDYGVHQFFYENNFIGADFEKWIMYFLMSKNTNTTVEVGEEQKDVESVSGFLDKLMSAQSEEELVYYISYTYTPEDVRWINEMLTKNNLPRFKTDEDIRLEEEGKRRYGFARPTYNYGYADYTVALQKAIYRMCCVGVIDDFTQDYVNQCFRIVTKRKADGQYFMALKQFLKRYYTDERADIEIVKAHEMRGDNEIQQCLSFITEFVYTKIAMKRKRAMQDMEDFCNRAIHSDKDWLEINEDLKDDIYYYFNSKYAREDYKTEFGEAFSLTHETNHGKYSSFEVLFKYLRVVDDDVMGPSDSQIGNIKHLHGAVRLIRRSLTDTNPALDMLNVYCLLFLGVGDNKNLANEIRNSYISAYKEFRDRSIHNLKDFYANMKRFKNEIQKKGRNVVDAKEMQLIKGWEAEAELIIHSSWVKMFRDKFTESTKK
;
A
#
# COMPACT_ATOMS: atom_id res chain seq x y z
N GLU A 1 -4.20 22.08 -30.72
CA GLU A 1 -3.46 22.60 -31.89
C GLU A 1 -2.02 22.05 -31.98
N TRP A 2 -1.17 22.22 -30.93
CA TRP A 2 0.22 21.75 -30.97
C TRP A 2 0.36 20.23 -31.18
N ALA A 3 -0.57 19.41 -30.65
CA ALA A 3 -0.54 17.95 -30.77
C ALA A 3 -0.81 17.45 -32.20
N THR A 4 -1.49 18.24 -33.01
CA THR A 4 -1.85 17.91 -34.38
C THR A 4 -0.95 18.59 -35.43
N SER A 5 -0.15 19.58 -35.03
CA SER A 5 0.78 20.28 -35.91
C SER A 5 1.97 19.40 -36.28
N GLU A 6 2.26 19.25 -37.56
CA GLU A 6 3.42 18.51 -38.06
C GLU A 6 4.76 19.13 -37.63
N ASN A 7 4.76 20.45 -37.41
CA ASN A 7 5.96 21.20 -37.03
C ASN A 7 6.09 21.37 -35.48
N SER A 8 5.22 20.71 -34.70
CA SER A 8 5.28 20.86 -33.25
C SER A 8 6.44 20.06 -32.65
N ASN A 9 7.30 20.75 -31.93
CA ASN A 9 8.34 20.14 -31.10
C ASN A 9 7.84 19.75 -29.69
N ALA A 10 6.60 20.03 -29.35
CA ALA A 10 6.04 19.72 -28.05
C ALA A 10 5.59 18.24 -28.00
N SER A 11 5.82 17.61 -26.88
CA SER A 11 5.40 16.23 -26.62
C SER A 11 4.49 16.12 -25.40
N ALA A 12 3.66 15.07 -25.35
CA ALA A 12 2.80 14.73 -24.23
C ALA A 12 2.95 13.28 -23.81
N ILE A 13 2.71 13.02 -22.52
CA ILE A 13 2.63 11.67 -21.98
C ILE A 13 1.28 11.50 -21.28
N VAL A 14 0.57 10.43 -21.61
CA VAL A 14 -0.71 10.07 -20.99
C VAL A 14 -0.51 8.76 -20.23
N PHE A 15 -0.66 8.83 -18.91
CA PHE A 15 -0.53 7.67 -18.03
C PHE A 15 -1.89 7.00 -17.82
N CYS A 16 -1.95 5.70 -18.08
CA CYS A 16 -3.15 4.88 -17.94
C CYS A 16 -2.98 3.85 -16.81
N PRO A 17 -4.02 3.56 -16.03
CA PRO A 17 -3.95 2.56 -14.97
C PRO A 17 -3.89 1.13 -15.50
N HIS A 18 -4.44 0.86 -16.69
CA HIS A 18 -4.55 -0.48 -17.26
C HIS A 18 -3.80 -0.63 -18.59
N ARG A 19 -3.47 -1.89 -18.93
CA ARG A 19 -2.87 -2.23 -20.23
C ARG A 19 -3.88 -2.18 -21.37
N VAL A 20 -5.11 -2.59 -21.10
CA VAL A 20 -6.18 -2.72 -22.12
C VAL A 20 -7.53 -2.23 -21.58
N GLY A 21 -8.42 -1.84 -22.49
CA GLY A 21 -9.80 -1.44 -22.17
C GLY A 21 -10.01 0.07 -22.11
N SER A 22 -11.16 0.51 -21.62
CA SER A 22 -11.58 1.93 -21.64
C SER A 22 -10.68 2.87 -20.84
N LEU A 23 -10.03 2.38 -19.78
CA LEU A 23 -9.01 3.10 -19.00
C LEU A 23 -7.61 2.55 -19.27
N GLY A 24 -7.46 1.74 -20.32
CA GLY A 24 -6.22 1.10 -20.69
C GLY A 24 -5.55 1.75 -21.90
N VAL A 25 -4.27 1.50 -22.04
CA VAL A 25 -3.45 1.96 -23.17
C VAL A 25 -4.00 1.45 -24.50
N ASN A 26 -4.22 0.15 -24.60
CA ASN A 26 -4.62 -0.56 -25.80
C ASN A 26 -6.10 -0.98 -25.79
N ASN A 27 -6.62 -1.31 -26.97
CA ASN A 27 -7.97 -1.85 -27.09
C ASN A 27 -8.09 -3.21 -26.37
N SER A 28 -9.26 -3.46 -25.82
CA SER A 28 -9.70 -4.82 -25.52
C SER A 28 -10.64 -5.34 -26.62
N ALA A 29 -11.05 -6.60 -26.56
CA ALA A 29 -11.98 -7.19 -27.53
C ALA A 29 -13.33 -6.41 -27.65
N LYS A 30 -13.74 -5.74 -26.58
CA LYS A 30 -15.04 -5.04 -26.50
C LYS A 30 -14.94 -3.53 -26.27
N LYS A 31 -13.77 -2.99 -25.93
CA LYS A 31 -13.63 -1.60 -25.52
C LYS A 31 -12.42 -0.96 -26.19
N ARG A 32 -12.59 0.29 -26.62
CA ARG A 32 -11.51 1.11 -27.22
C ARG A 32 -10.55 1.55 -26.13
N GLY A 33 -9.24 1.44 -26.39
CA GLY A 33 -8.18 1.95 -25.52
C GLY A 33 -7.91 3.42 -25.74
N ILE A 34 -7.23 4.03 -24.79
CA ILE A 34 -6.93 5.47 -24.73
C ILE A 34 -6.08 5.91 -25.94
N LYS A 35 -5.07 5.12 -26.37
CA LYS A 35 -4.27 5.42 -27.59
C LYS A 35 -5.19 5.70 -28.79
N ASN A 36 -6.09 4.78 -29.08
CA ASN A 36 -6.96 4.90 -30.24
C ASN A 36 -8.08 5.93 -30.04
N ALA A 37 -8.49 6.19 -28.81
CA ALA A 37 -9.42 7.26 -28.49
C ALA A 37 -8.80 8.63 -28.78
N ILE A 38 -7.56 8.86 -28.32
CA ILE A 38 -6.80 10.10 -28.55
C ILE A 38 -6.51 10.27 -30.05
N ALA A 39 -6.01 9.24 -30.73
CA ALA A 39 -5.71 9.30 -32.16
C ALA A 39 -6.93 9.71 -32.99
N ALA A 40 -8.09 9.13 -32.69
CA ALA A 40 -9.32 9.48 -33.41
C ALA A 40 -9.89 10.85 -33.01
N GLY A 41 -9.86 11.18 -31.70
CA GLY A 41 -10.36 12.48 -31.22
C GLY A 41 -9.57 13.67 -31.72
N LEU A 42 -8.27 13.52 -31.89
CA LEU A 42 -7.36 14.56 -32.43
C LEU A 42 -7.12 14.45 -33.92
N GLY A 43 -7.60 13.39 -34.58
CA GLY A 43 -7.37 13.15 -36.01
C GLY A 43 -5.89 12.97 -36.37
N THR A 44 -5.07 12.42 -35.50
CA THR A 44 -3.62 12.27 -35.67
C THR A 44 -3.15 10.83 -35.53
N GLN A 45 -2.12 10.47 -36.32
CA GLN A 45 -1.42 9.18 -36.17
C GLN A 45 -0.13 9.30 -35.34
N ARG A 46 0.21 10.49 -34.86
CA ARG A 46 1.44 10.75 -34.08
C ARG A 46 1.28 10.34 -32.60
N VAL A 47 0.68 9.16 -32.35
CA VAL A 47 0.41 8.61 -31.02
C VAL A 47 1.07 7.24 -30.89
N SER A 48 2.08 7.14 -30.05
CA SER A 48 2.73 5.89 -29.64
C SER A 48 2.10 5.32 -28.38
N ASN A 49 2.34 4.05 -28.12
CA ASN A 49 1.94 3.38 -26.88
C ASN A 49 3.09 2.59 -26.27
N TYR A 50 3.00 2.39 -24.95
CA TYR A 50 3.92 1.54 -24.22
C TYR A 50 3.24 0.89 -23.01
N VAL A 51 3.40 -0.42 -22.88
CA VAL A 51 3.07 -1.16 -21.67
C VAL A 51 4.26 -2.02 -21.26
N GLY A 52 4.40 -2.33 -19.96
CA GLY A 52 5.54 -3.11 -19.50
C GLY A 52 5.67 -4.44 -20.23
N GLY A 53 6.86 -4.73 -20.75
CA GLY A 53 7.15 -5.91 -21.56
C GLY A 53 7.00 -5.71 -23.08
N ASP A 54 6.60 -4.52 -23.54
CA ASP A 54 6.54 -4.21 -24.97
C ASP A 54 7.94 -4.05 -25.58
N VAL A 55 8.02 -4.25 -26.90
CA VAL A 55 9.21 -3.95 -27.69
C VAL A 55 9.43 -2.43 -27.73
N LEU A 56 10.67 -1.99 -27.66
CA LEU A 56 11.04 -0.57 -27.55
C LEU A 56 10.73 0.28 -28.79
N THR A 57 10.28 -0.31 -29.89
CA THR A 57 10.05 0.38 -31.17
C THR A 57 9.12 1.60 -31.08
N GLU A 58 8.03 1.50 -30.35
CA GLU A 58 7.09 2.63 -30.15
C GLU A 58 7.68 3.71 -29.21
N GLN A 59 8.48 3.29 -28.25
CA GLN A 59 9.25 4.19 -27.40
C GLN A 59 10.27 4.99 -28.21
N ASP A 60 10.99 4.33 -29.12
CA ASP A 60 12.00 4.96 -29.97
C ASP A 60 11.37 6.00 -30.89
N LYS A 61 10.22 5.71 -31.51
CA LYS A 61 9.45 6.68 -32.29
C LYS A 61 9.13 7.95 -31.51
N PHE A 62 8.71 7.78 -30.26
CA PHE A 62 8.42 8.91 -29.41
C PHE A 62 9.68 9.69 -29.02
N LEU A 63 10.77 9.02 -28.71
CA LEU A 63 12.04 9.65 -28.34
C LEU A 63 12.62 10.46 -29.52
N HIS A 64 12.59 9.91 -30.74
CA HIS A 64 13.10 10.57 -31.94
C HIS A 64 12.16 11.65 -32.50
N GLY A 65 10.89 11.70 -32.04
CA GLY A 65 9.92 12.72 -32.45
C GLY A 65 9.06 12.33 -33.65
N ASP A 66 9.11 11.09 -34.13
CA ASP A 66 8.20 10.55 -35.14
C ASP A 66 6.75 10.59 -34.64
N THR A 67 6.60 10.38 -33.34
CA THR A 67 5.34 10.61 -32.60
C THR A 67 5.57 11.62 -31.50
N ASN A 68 4.52 12.37 -31.12
CA ASN A 68 4.61 13.40 -30.10
C ASN A 68 3.68 13.16 -28.88
N ILE A 69 2.84 12.15 -28.96
CA ILE A 69 2.00 11.71 -27.83
C ILE A 69 2.36 10.27 -27.48
N MET A 70 2.71 10.03 -26.23
CA MET A 70 2.92 8.70 -25.68
C MET A 70 1.77 8.34 -24.75
N VAL A 71 1.08 7.24 -25.00
CA VAL A 71 0.06 6.68 -24.10
C VAL A 71 0.65 5.43 -23.45
N ALA A 72 0.81 5.43 -22.15
CA ALA A 72 1.55 4.37 -21.48
C ALA A 72 1.01 4.03 -20.09
N THR A 73 1.34 2.85 -19.62
CA THR A 73 1.22 2.53 -18.18
C THR A 73 2.39 3.16 -17.41
N LYS A 74 2.32 3.14 -16.08
CA LYS A 74 3.40 3.63 -15.19
C LYS A 74 4.77 2.97 -15.45
N ALA A 75 4.80 1.83 -16.13
CA ALA A 75 6.04 1.19 -16.55
C ALA A 75 6.87 2.05 -17.51
N PHE A 76 6.22 2.97 -18.24
CA PHE A 76 6.89 3.97 -19.07
C PHE A 76 7.41 5.10 -18.20
N GLY A 77 8.66 5.17 -17.97
CA GLY A 77 9.17 6.33 -17.24
C GLY A 77 10.47 6.10 -16.53
N MET A 78 10.85 4.88 -16.24
CA MET A 78 12.18 4.62 -15.71
C MET A 78 13.24 4.82 -16.79
N GLY A 79 14.07 5.87 -16.63
CA GLY A 79 15.19 6.15 -17.53
C GLY A 79 14.87 6.97 -18.80
N ILE A 80 13.64 7.45 -18.99
CA ILE A 80 13.30 8.29 -20.15
C ILE A 80 13.62 9.75 -19.87
N ASP A 81 14.47 10.32 -20.72
CA ASP A 81 14.79 11.74 -20.73
C ASP A 81 14.42 12.36 -22.08
N LYS A 82 13.27 13.05 -22.13
CA LYS A 82 12.80 13.81 -23.28
C LYS A 82 12.48 15.23 -22.82
N PRO A 83 13.34 16.20 -23.15
CA PRO A 83 13.25 17.54 -22.56
C PRO A 83 12.03 18.34 -23.03
N ASN A 84 11.48 18.04 -24.19
CA ASN A 84 10.39 18.79 -24.82
C ASN A 84 8.97 18.29 -24.45
N VAL A 85 8.82 17.49 -23.40
CA VAL A 85 7.50 17.13 -22.87
C VAL A 85 6.88 18.36 -22.21
N ARG A 86 5.70 18.78 -22.71
CA ARG A 86 4.97 19.97 -22.24
C ARG A 86 3.71 19.63 -21.47
N PHE A 87 3.26 18.39 -21.58
CA PHE A 87 2.03 17.97 -20.97
C PHE A 87 2.13 16.54 -20.45
N THR A 88 1.73 16.33 -19.20
CA THR A 88 1.46 15.01 -18.67
C THR A 88 0.00 14.92 -18.23
N LEU A 89 -0.66 13.83 -18.56
CA LEU A 89 -2.04 13.55 -18.19
C LEU A 89 -2.11 12.20 -17.51
N ASN A 90 -2.61 12.19 -16.30
CA ASN A 90 -2.92 10.97 -15.59
C ASN A 90 -4.41 10.65 -15.75
N ILE A 91 -4.72 9.56 -16.44
CA ILE A 91 -6.08 8.99 -16.46
C ILE A 91 -6.25 8.24 -15.15
N ASN A 92 -6.99 8.83 -14.21
CA ASN A 92 -7.00 8.46 -12.82
C ASN A 92 -5.79 9.03 -12.03
N HIS A 93 -5.95 9.25 -10.73
CA HIS A 93 -4.87 9.70 -9.88
C HIS A 93 -3.76 8.65 -9.71
N SER A 94 -2.59 9.07 -9.27
CA SER A 94 -1.49 8.15 -8.96
C SER A 94 -1.77 7.39 -7.66
N GLY A 95 -1.14 6.24 -7.48
CA GLY A 95 -1.28 5.44 -6.26
C GLY A 95 -0.57 6.04 -5.02
N SER A 96 0.11 7.18 -5.19
CA SER A 96 0.73 7.96 -4.12
C SER A 96 1.20 9.31 -4.64
N LEU A 97 1.41 10.27 -3.73
CA LEU A 97 1.90 11.60 -4.08
C LEU A 97 3.28 11.56 -4.74
N GLU A 98 4.19 10.70 -4.26
CA GLU A 98 5.50 10.54 -4.88
C GLU A 98 5.42 9.93 -6.29
N GLY A 99 4.50 8.99 -6.50
CA GLY A 99 4.22 8.47 -7.82
C GLY A 99 3.77 9.58 -8.76
N TYR A 100 2.86 10.44 -8.31
CA TYR A 100 2.41 11.60 -9.07
C TYR A 100 3.55 12.56 -9.40
N VAL A 101 4.35 12.94 -8.41
CA VAL A 101 5.50 13.84 -8.63
C VAL A 101 6.52 13.24 -9.63
N GLN A 102 6.73 11.94 -9.60
CA GLN A 102 7.58 11.26 -10.61
C GLN A 102 6.97 11.28 -12.01
N GLU A 103 5.67 11.10 -12.14
CA GLU A 103 4.94 11.15 -13.42
C GLU A 103 4.90 12.59 -13.94
N ALA A 104 4.54 13.56 -13.12
CA ALA A 104 4.54 14.98 -13.45
C ALA A 104 5.93 15.51 -13.80
N GLY A 105 6.95 15.07 -13.09
CA GLY A 105 8.36 15.44 -13.32
C GLY A 105 8.96 14.97 -14.65
N ARG A 106 8.18 14.26 -15.50
CA ARG A 106 8.56 13.97 -16.88
C ARG A 106 8.42 15.19 -17.78
N ALA A 107 7.56 16.14 -17.44
CA ALA A 107 7.34 17.35 -18.19
C ALA A 107 8.30 18.47 -17.71
N GLY A 108 8.65 19.39 -18.61
CA GLY A 108 9.42 20.58 -18.29
C GLY A 108 10.89 20.34 -17.89
N ARG A 109 11.50 19.24 -18.28
CA ARG A 109 12.91 18.95 -17.95
C ARG A 109 13.91 19.96 -18.51
N ASP A 110 13.56 20.66 -19.57
CA ASP A 110 14.31 21.78 -20.12
C ASP A 110 14.02 23.11 -19.39
N ARG A 111 13.34 23.06 -18.22
CA ARG A 111 12.97 24.22 -17.39
C ARG A 111 11.98 25.20 -18.06
N LYS A 112 11.32 24.78 -19.13
CA LYS A 112 10.22 25.56 -19.74
C LYS A 112 8.89 25.15 -19.11
N LEU A 113 7.92 26.06 -19.21
CA LEU A 113 6.58 25.82 -18.70
C LEU A 113 5.99 24.52 -19.25
N ALA A 114 5.45 23.72 -18.35
CA ALA A 114 4.76 22.47 -18.65
C ALA A 114 3.55 22.33 -17.73
N LEU A 115 2.54 21.61 -18.19
CA LEU A 115 1.32 21.34 -17.46
C LEU A 115 1.23 19.86 -17.09
N SER A 116 0.95 19.58 -15.85
CA SER A 116 0.62 18.23 -15.37
C SER A 116 -0.83 18.20 -14.87
N THR A 117 -1.62 17.28 -15.39
CA THR A 117 -3.07 17.20 -15.14
C THR A 117 -3.45 15.80 -14.67
N ILE A 118 -4.37 15.75 -13.72
CA ILE A 118 -5.03 14.51 -13.29
C ILE A 118 -6.49 14.57 -13.76
N MET A 119 -6.92 13.58 -14.52
CA MET A 119 -8.35 13.32 -14.73
C MET A 119 -8.84 12.52 -13.55
N TYR A 120 -9.69 13.13 -12.74
CA TYR A 120 -10.24 12.51 -11.54
C TYR A 120 -11.76 12.43 -11.63
N CYS A 121 -12.31 11.25 -11.35
CA CYS A 121 -13.74 11.00 -11.34
C CYS A 121 -14.22 10.78 -9.89
N PRO A 122 -14.91 11.77 -9.30
CA PRO A 122 -15.45 11.66 -7.95
C PRO A 122 -16.73 10.82 -7.86
N GLN A 123 -17.22 10.32 -9.00
CA GLN A 123 -18.46 9.54 -9.02
C GLN A 123 -18.28 8.27 -8.20
N GLU A 124 -19.23 8.03 -7.31
CA GLU A 124 -19.28 6.84 -6.47
C GLU A 124 -20.16 5.77 -7.12
N PHE A 125 -19.78 4.52 -6.91
CA PHE A 125 -20.64 3.38 -7.19
C PHE A 125 -20.88 2.60 -5.89
N SER A 126 -22.01 1.89 -5.82
CA SER A 126 -22.36 1.11 -4.64
C SER A 126 -21.78 -0.30 -4.77
N GLU A 127 -20.88 -0.66 -3.87
CA GLU A 127 -20.31 -2.00 -3.78
C GLU A 127 -20.69 -2.64 -2.45
N GLN A 128 -21.08 -3.91 -2.48
CA GLN A 128 -21.38 -4.62 -1.26
C GLN A 128 -20.10 -5.12 -0.60
N ASN A 129 -19.82 -4.61 0.59
CA ASN A 129 -18.74 -5.11 1.40
C ASN A 129 -19.01 -6.57 1.81
N GLU A 130 -18.14 -7.47 1.40
CA GLU A 130 -18.35 -8.91 1.52
C GLU A 130 -18.32 -9.42 2.97
N ARG A 131 -17.59 -8.73 3.86
CA ARG A 131 -17.54 -9.06 5.29
C ARG A 131 -18.78 -8.60 6.04
N THR A 132 -19.20 -7.36 5.79
CA THR A 132 -20.29 -6.71 6.51
C THR A 132 -21.63 -6.91 5.82
N ARG A 133 -21.62 -7.25 4.53
CA ARG A 133 -22.76 -7.27 3.60
C ARG A 133 -23.51 -5.93 3.50
N ILE A 134 -22.86 -4.86 3.92
CA ILE A 134 -23.37 -3.49 3.80
C ILE A 134 -22.88 -2.93 2.47
N TYR A 135 -23.75 -2.19 1.78
CA TYR A 135 -23.37 -1.45 0.59
C TYR A 135 -22.60 -0.20 0.98
N GLU A 136 -21.40 -0.07 0.45
CA GLU A 136 -20.52 1.08 0.64
C GLU A 136 -20.41 1.84 -0.68
N ALA A 137 -20.41 3.16 -0.62
CA ALA A 137 -20.09 3.98 -1.77
C ALA A 137 -18.58 4.02 -1.98
N VAL A 138 -18.13 3.62 -3.16
CA VAL A 138 -16.71 3.59 -3.52
C VAL A 138 -16.48 4.53 -4.70
N PRO A 139 -15.60 5.55 -4.59
CA PRO A 139 -15.25 6.40 -5.72
C PRO A 139 -14.65 5.58 -6.87
N VAL A 140 -15.04 5.89 -8.11
CA VAL A 140 -14.62 5.12 -9.30
C VAL A 140 -13.09 5.03 -9.40
N ASP A 141 -12.41 6.15 -9.22
CA ASP A 141 -10.97 6.20 -9.35
C ASP A 141 -10.25 5.50 -8.19
N TYR A 142 -10.77 5.63 -6.98
CA TYR A 142 -10.27 4.87 -5.84
C TYR A 142 -10.49 3.37 -6.02
N GLY A 143 -11.64 2.97 -6.58
CA GLY A 143 -11.94 1.57 -6.89
C GLY A 143 -10.92 0.91 -7.81
N VAL A 144 -10.34 1.65 -8.79
CA VAL A 144 -9.23 1.14 -9.63
C VAL A 144 -8.01 0.83 -8.77
N HIS A 145 -7.64 1.72 -7.85
CA HIS A 145 -6.51 1.48 -6.95
C HIS A 145 -6.80 0.40 -5.92
N GLN A 146 -8.02 0.34 -5.40
CA GLN A 146 -8.47 -0.71 -4.49
C GLN A 146 -8.37 -2.08 -5.15
N PHE A 147 -8.78 -2.23 -6.40
CA PHE A 147 -8.61 -3.47 -7.16
C PHE A 147 -7.14 -3.92 -7.21
N PHE A 148 -6.21 -3.03 -7.54
CA PHE A 148 -4.79 -3.38 -7.53
C PHE A 148 -4.25 -3.66 -6.12
N TYR A 149 -4.74 -2.94 -5.13
CA TYR A 149 -4.38 -3.16 -3.74
C TYR A 149 -4.84 -4.55 -3.28
N GLU A 150 -6.09 -4.89 -3.50
CA GLU A 150 -6.67 -6.18 -3.13
C GLU A 150 -5.95 -7.33 -3.82
N ASN A 151 -5.70 -7.23 -5.12
CA ASN A 151 -4.93 -8.23 -5.85
C ASN A 151 -3.51 -8.46 -5.30
N ASN A 152 -2.92 -7.48 -4.64
CA ASN A 152 -1.59 -7.61 -4.05
C ASN A 152 -1.62 -8.05 -2.57
N PHE A 153 -2.66 -7.70 -1.84
CA PHE A 153 -2.74 -7.84 -0.38
C PHE A 153 -3.95 -8.66 0.11
N ILE A 154 -4.57 -9.42 -0.76
CA ILE A 154 -5.51 -10.50 -0.40
C ILE A 154 -4.81 -11.84 -0.66
N GLY A 155 -5.04 -12.81 0.20
CA GLY A 155 -4.52 -14.18 0.04
C GLY A 155 -3.28 -14.49 0.89
N ALA A 156 -3.12 -13.81 2.04
CA ALA A 156 -2.05 -14.09 2.99
C ALA A 156 -1.95 -15.58 3.35
N ASP A 157 -3.07 -16.20 3.66
CA ASP A 157 -3.13 -17.60 4.03
C ASP A 157 -2.80 -18.50 2.84
N PHE A 158 -3.27 -18.15 1.65
CA PHE A 158 -2.92 -18.88 0.43
C PHE A 158 -1.41 -18.83 0.16
N GLU A 159 -0.77 -17.67 0.22
CA GLU A 159 0.68 -17.54 0.05
C GLU A 159 1.46 -18.35 1.10
N LYS A 160 1.00 -18.35 2.35
CA LYS A 160 1.57 -19.15 3.43
C LYS A 160 1.49 -20.65 3.13
N TRP A 161 0.34 -21.14 2.66
CA TRP A 161 0.17 -22.55 2.32
C TRP A 161 0.97 -22.95 1.08
N ILE A 162 1.15 -22.06 0.09
CA ILE A 162 2.08 -22.31 -1.01
C ILE A 162 3.52 -22.47 -0.50
N MET A 163 3.98 -21.61 0.41
CA MET A 163 5.31 -21.75 0.98
C MET A 163 5.48 -23.07 1.74
N TYR A 164 4.49 -23.48 2.53
CA TYR A 164 4.53 -24.76 3.24
C TYR A 164 4.48 -25.95 2.26
N PHE A 165 3.70 -25.84 1.20
CA PHE A 165 3.65 -26.83 0.15
C PHE A 165 5.02 -27.01 -0.54
N LEU A 166 5.68 -25.93 -0.93
CA LEU A 166 7.01 -25.97 -1.53
C LEU A 166 8.06 -26.60 -0.60
N MET A 167 7.92 -26.42 0.71
CA MET A 167 8.83 -26.97 1.69
C MET A 167 8.56 -28.45 2.03
N SER A 168 7.30 -28.87 2.01
CA SER A 168 6.88 -30.17 2.58
C SER A 168 6.59 -31.25 1.54
N LYS A 169 6.43 -30.90 0.26
CA LYS A 169 6.02 -31.84 -0.77
C LYS A 169 6.97 -31.87 -1.96
N ASN A 170 7.16 -33.06 -2.51
CA ASN A 170 7.86 -33.25 -3.77
C ASN A 170 6.96 -32.77 -4.91
N THR A 171 7.22 -31.60 -5.37
CA THR A 171 6.71 -31.12 -6.65
C THR A 171 7.80 -31.30 -7.66
N ASN A 172 7.50 -31.77 -8.85
CA ASN A 172 8.34 -31.82 -10.06
C ASN A 172 9.70 -31.09 -9.96
N THR A 173 10.50 -31.45 -8.96
CA THR A 173 11.79 -30.85 -8.70
C THR A 173 12.85 -31.80 -9.20
N THR A 174 13.62 -31.37 -10.18
CA THR A 174 14.87 -32.03 -10.58
C THR A 174 15.97 -31.45 -9.67
N VAL A 175 16.80 -32.33 -9.10
CA VAL A 175 17.95 -31.92 -8.29
C VAL A 175 19.21 -32.07 -9.14
N GLU A 176 20.00 -31.03 -9.29
CA GLU A 176 21.36 -31.14 -9.84
C GLU A 176 22.28 -31.75 -8.78
N VAL A 177 22.83 -32.89 -9.11
CA VAL A 177 23.90 -33.51 -8.31
C VAL A 177 25.13 -33.57 -9.19
N GLY A 178 26.04 -32.59 -9.05
CA GLY A 178 27.22 -32.47 -9.90
C GLY A 178 26.90 -31.95 -11.31
N GLU A 179 27.70 -32.30 -12.31
CA GLU A 179 27.52 -31.88 -13.71
C GLU A 179 26.43 -32.69 -14.47
N GLU A 180 25.78 -33.66 -13.84
CA GLU A 180 24.73 -34.48 -14.44
C GLU A 180 23.37 -34.17 -13.85
N GLN A 181 22.39 -33.78 -14.70
CA GLN A 181 20.98 -33.74 -14.32
C GLN A 181 20.49 -35.16 -14.06
N LYS A 182 20.09 -35.46 -12.83
CA LYS A 182 19.41 -36.71 -12.50
C LYS A 182 17.96 -36.45 -12.19
N ASP A 183 17.06 -37.12 -12.88
CA ASP A 183 15.67 -37.28 -12.46
C ASP A 183 15.67 -37.98 -11.10
N VAL A 184 15.25 -37.29 -10.07
CA VAL A 184 15.26 -37.83 -8.72
C VAL A 184 13.91 -38.46 -8.45
N GLU A 185 13.90 -39.79 -8.31
CA GLU A 185 12.76 -40.54 -7.79
C GLU A 185 12.39 -40.02 -6.39
N SER A 186 11.11 -39.73 -6.20
CA SER A 186 10.39 -39.42 -4.95
C SER A 186 11.25 -38.99 -3.75
N VAL A 187 11.63 -37.74 -3.72
CA VAL A 187 12.42 -37.19 -2.63
C VAL A 187 11.52 -36.58 -1.59
N SER A 188 11.82 -36.79 -0.30
CA SER A 188 11.28 -36.02 0.82
C SER A 188 11.36 -34.51 0.56
N GLY A 189 10.39 -33.73 1.04
CA GLY A 189 10.21 -32.34 0.69
C GLY A 189 11.48 -31.49 0.83
N PHE A 190 11.51 -30.42 0.09
CA PHE A 190 12.61 -29.45 0.08
C PHE A 190 13.12 -29.08 1.49
N LEU A 191 12.21 -28.87 2.46
CA LEU A 191 12.56 -28.55 3.83
C LEU A 191 13.32 -29.70 4.51
N ASP A 192 12.89 -30.94 4.33
CA ASP A 192 13.55 -32.09 4.97
C ASP A 192 14.97 -32.26 4.46
N LYS A 193 15.20 -32.02 3.16
CA LYS A 193 16.53 -32.04 2.58
C LYS A 193 17.39 -30.88 3.08
N LEU A 194 16.84 -29.67 3.13
CA LEU A 194 17.54 -28.51 3.66
C LEU A 194 17.95 -28.74 5.12
N MET A 195 17.05 -29.30 5.94
CA MET A 195 17.35 -29.57 7.35
C MET A 195 18.32 -30.73 7.56
N SER A 196 18.42 -31.67 6.63
CA SER A 196 19.35 -32.80 6.67
C SER A 196 20.71 -32.51 6.00
N ALA A 197 20.81 -31.45 5.22
CA ALA A 197 22.05 -31.04 4.56
C ALA A 197 23.12 -30.64 5.57
N GLN A 198 24.40 -30.81 5.18
CA GLN A 198 25.51 -30.26 5.97
C GLN A 198 25.48 -28.73 5.88
N SER A 199 25.96 -28.07 6.93
CA SER A 199 26.16 -26.63 6.93
C SER A 199 27.03 -26.21 5.74
N GLU A 200 26.57 -25.17 4.99
CA GLU A 200 27.22 -24.63 3.78
C GLU A 200 27.11 -25.47 2.49
N GLU A 201 26.51 -26.65 2.53
CA GLU A 201 26.22 -27.40 1.32
C GLU A 201 25.21 -26.66 0.45
N GLU A 202 25.58 -26.39 -0.81
CA GLU A 202 24.68 -25.73 -1.77
C GLU A 202 23.76 -26.76 -2.39
N LEU A 203 22.46 -26.50 -2.29
CA LEU A 203 21.40 -27.31 -2.88
C LEU A 203 20.73 -26.52 -3.98
N VAL A 204 20.55 -27.15 -5.14
CA VAL A 204 19.86 -26.55 -6.30
C VAL A 204 18.60 -27.33 -6.59
N TYR A 205 17.49 -26.61 -6.78
CA TYR A 205 16.18 -27.19 -7.10
C TYR A 205 15.53 -26.47 -8.28
N TYR A 206 14.72 -27.21 -9.03
CA TYR A 206 13.90 -26.69 -10.11
C TYR A 206 12.43 -26.86 -9.77
N ILE A 207 11.69 -25.75 -9.73
CA ILE A 207 10.26 -25.73 -9.38
C ILE A 207 9.47 -25.32 -10.61
N SER A 208 8.59 -26.19 -11.09
CA SER A 208 7.72 -25.90 -12.24
C SER A 208 6.85 -24.66 -12.02
N TYR A 209 6.54 -23.91 -13.07
CA TYR A 209 5.63 -22.77 -13.05
C TYR A 209 4.18 -23.17 -12.75
N THR A 210 3.81 -24.41 -13.02
CA THR A 210 2.43 -24.86 -12.92
C THR A 210 2.26 -25.85 -11.77
N TYR A 211 1.16 -25.72 -11.07
CA TYR A 211 0.72 -26.76 -10.13
C TYR A 211 -0.03 -27.86 -10.88
N THR A 212 0.20 -29.08 -10.48
CA THR A 212 -0.62 -30.21 -10.94
C THR A 212 -2.01 -30.16 -10.30
N PRO A 213 -3.03 -30.84 -10.86
CA PRO A 213 -4.32 -30.97 -10.20
C PRO A 213 -4.23 -31.55 -8.77
N GLU A 214 -3.24 -32.40 -8.51
CA GLU A 214 -2.99 -32.96 -7.19
C GLU A 214 -2.45 -31.90 -6.21
N ASP A 215 -1.57 -31.02 -6.68
CA ASP A 215 -1.02 -29.92 -5.89
C ASP A 215 -2.13 -28.95 -5.47
N VAL A 216 -2.99 -28.58 -6.41
CA VAL A 216 -4.15 -27.72 -6.14
C VAL A 216 -5.12 -28.40 -5.15
N ARG A 217 -5.31 -29.71 -5.27
CA ARG A 217 -6.14 -30.46 -4.33
C ARG A 217 -5.55 -30.42 -2.93
N TRP A 218 -4.27 -30.69 -2.79
CA TRP A 218 -3.59 -30.63 -1.49
C TRP A 218 -3.70 -29.23 -0.84
N ILE A 219 -3.43 -28.16 -1.59
CA ILE A 219 -3.54 -26.77 -1.10
C ILE A 219 -4.98 -26.51 -0.65
N ASN A 220 -5.98 -26.90 -1.44
CA ASN A 220 -7.38 -26.70 -1.13
C ASN A 220 -7.85 -27.50 0.11
N GLU A 221 -7.34 -28.69 0.31
CA GLU A 221 -7.58 -29.48 1.51
C GLU A 221 -7.06 -28.74 2.76
N MET A 222 -5.84 -28.19 2.70
CA MET A 222 -5.26 -27.42 3.81
C MET A 222 -6.06 -26.13 4.08
N LEU A 223 -6.45 -25.40 3.04
CA LEU A 223 -7.29 -24.21 3.17
C LEU A 223 -8.65 -24.54 3.81
N THR A 224 -9.32 -25.57 3.32
CA THR A 224 -10.61 -26.02 3.83
C THR A 224 -10.53 -26.50 5.29
N LYS A 225 -9.49 -27.26 5.63
CA LYS A 225 -9.25 -27.74 7.00
C LYS A 225 -9.08 -26.58 8.00
N ASN A 226 -8.60 -25.44 7.54
CA ASN A 226 -8.42 -24.23 8.35
C ASN A 226 -9.56 -23.20 8.20
N ASN A 227 -10.69 -23.58 7.61
CA ASN A 227 -11.85 -22.72 7.33
C ASN A 227 -11.48 -21.47 6.48
N LEU A 228 -10.55 -21.63 5.54
CA LEU A 228 -10.09 -20.60 4.64
C LEU A 228 -10.72 -20.78 3.25
N PRO A 229 -10.88 -19.70 2.49
CA PRO A 229 -11.32 -19.79 1.10
C PRO A 229 -10.36 -20.65 0.28
N ARG A 230 -10.91 -21.53 -0.53
CA ARG A 230 -10.12 -22.44 -1.36
C ARG A 230 -9.59 -21.75 -2.62
N PHE A 231 -8.59 -22.36 -3.22
CA PHE A 231 -8.03 -21.96 -4.51
C PHE A 231 -8.93 -22.41 -5.67
N LYS A 232 -9.10 -21.57 -6.69
CA LYS A 232 -9.91 -21.92 -7.86
C LYS A 232 -9.30 -23.09 -8.63
N THR A 233 -10.13 -24.08 -8.91
CA THR A 233 -9.82 -25.14 -9.83
C THR A 233 -10.27 -24.76 -11.26
N ASP A 234 -9.78 -25.46 -12.28
CA ASP A 234 -10.24 -25.29 -13.65
C ASP A 234 -11.75 -25.52 -13.78
N GLU A 235 -12.30 -26.43 -12.98
CA GLU A 235 -13.74 -26.70 -12.91
C GLU A 235 -14.51 -25.48 -12.36
N ASP A 236 -14.00 -24.81 -11.33
CA ASP A 236 -14.64 -23.60 -10.80
C ASP A 236 -14.64 -22.48 -11.83
N ILE A 237 -13.54 -22.32 -12.59
CA ILE A 237 -13.45 -21.34 -13.67
C ILE A 237 -14.46 -21.66 -14.77
N ARG A 238 -14.57 -22.92 -15.16
CA ARG A 238 -15.54 -23.38 -16.16
C ARG A 238 -16.97 -23.11 -15.70
N LEU A 239 -17.31 -23.44 -14.46
CA LEU A 239 -18.66 -23.20 -13.90
C LEU A 239 -18.98 -21.71 -13.80
N GLU A 240 -18.01 -20.87 -13.48
CA GLU A 240 -18.19 -19.42 -13.51
C GLU A 240 -18.46 -18.89 -14.92
N GLU A 241 -17.72 -19.37 -15.91
CA GLU A 241 -17.94 -18.99 -17.30
C GLU A 241 -19.30 -19.45 -17.82
N GLU A 242 -19.73 -20.65 -17.47
CA GLU A 242 -21.06 -21.15 -17.78
C GLU A 242 -22.15 -20.32 -17.07
N GLY A 243 -21.92 -19.96 -15.80
CA GLY A 243 -22.80 -19.08 -15.04
C GLY A 243 -22.92 -17.69 -15.66
N LYS A 244 -21.81 -17.10 -16.14
CA LYS A 244 -21.81 -15.84 -16.88
C LYS A 244 -22.61 -15.91 -18.15
N ARG A 245 -22.49 -17.00 -18.91
CA ARG A 245 -23.27 -17.22 -20.13
C ARG A 245 -24.76 -17.39 -19.85
N ARG A 246 -25.12 -18.04 -18.75
CA ARG A 246 -26.52 -18.41 -18.43
C ARG A 246 -27.28 -17.27 -17.73
N TYR A 247 -26.61 -16.50 -16.86
CA TYR A 247 -27.25 -15.51 -15.99
C TYR A 247 -26.75 -14.08 -16.19
N GLY A 248 -25.81 -13.85 -17.12
CA GLY A 248 -25.28 -12.52 -17.41
C GLY A 248 -24.31 -11.97 -16.35
N PHE A 249 -24.10 -12.68 -15.25
CA PHE A 249 -23.12 -12.32 -14.21
C PHE A 249 -22.52 -13.58 -13.58
N ALA A 250 -21.27 -13.52 -13.18
CA ALA A 250 -20.67 -14.53 -12.33
C ALA A 250 -21.04 -14.26 -10.88
N ARG A 251 -21.55 -15.25 -10.16
CA ARG A 251 -21.46 -15.20 -8.70
C ARG A 251 -19.99 -15.31 -8.34
N PRO A 252 -19.41 -14.35 -7.63
CA PRO A 252 -18.06 -14.52 -7.13
C PRO A 252 -18.07 -15.70 -6.15
N THR A 253 -17.57 -16.84 -6.60
CA THR A 253 -17.15 -17.89 -5.67
C THR A 253 -15.85 -17.41 -5.08
N TYR A 254 -15.80 -17.28 -3.76
CA TYR A 254 -14.66 -16.84 -3.00
C TYR A 254 -13.46 -17.71 -3.28
N ASN A 255 -12.53 -17.17 -4.00
CA ASN A 255 -11.25 -17.79 -4.22
C ASN A 255 -10.23 -16.68 -4.19
N TYR A 256 -9.08 -16.95 -3.61
CA TYR A 256 -7.92 -16.11 -3.83
C TYR A 256 -7.85 -15.88 -5.34
N GLY A 257 -8.24 -14.71 -5.81
CA GLY A 257 -8.60 -14.40 -7.20
C GLY A 257 -7.46 -14.49 -8.21
N TYR A 258 -6.45 -15.26 -7.93
CA TYR A 258 -5.27 -15.42 -8.77
C TYR A 258 -5.41 -16.62 -9.65
N ALA A 259 -5.83 -16.38 -10.87
CA ALA A 259 -5.70 -17.34 -11.95
C ALA A 259 -4.22 -17.54 -12.38
N ASP A 260 -3.28 -16.71 -11.88
CA ASP A 260 -1.87 -16.80 -12.25
C ASP A 260 -1.03 -17.44 -11.13
N TYR A 261 -0.92 -18.76 -11.23
CA TYR A 261 -0.10 -19.57 -10.33
C TYR A 261 1.37 -19.17 -10.33
N THR A 262 1.89 -18.75 -11.48
CA THR A 262 3.29 -18.33 -11.61
C THR A 262 3.59 -17.13 -10.75
N VAL A 263 2.68 -16.16 -10.70
CA VAL A 263 2.83 -14.96 -9.85
C VAL A 263 2.76 -15.33 -8.37
N ALA A 264 1.84 -16.21 -7.99
CA ALA A 264 1.72 -16.65 -6.60
C ALA A 264 2.96 -17.43 -6.15
N LEU A 265 3.44 -18.31 -7.01
CA LEU A 265 4.68 -19.10 -6.79
C LEU A 265 5.90 -18.17 -6.67
N GLN A 266 6.04 -17.19 -7.57
CA GLN A 266 7.12 -16.22 -7.54
C GLN A 266 7.10 -15.37 -6.26
N LYS A 267 5.91 -14.95 -5.81
CA LYS A 267 5.75 -14.24 -4.53
C LYS A 267 6.24 -15.11 -3.36
N ALA A 268 5.82 -16.37 -3.29
CA ALA A 268 6.21 -17.30 -2.24
C ALA A 268 7.73 -17.50 -2.21
N ILE A 269 8.35 -17.77 -3.36
CA ILE A 269 9.81 -17.91 -3.50
C ILE A 269 10.51 -16.63 -3.00
N TYR A 270 10.04 -15.45 -3.41
CA TYR A 270 10.61 -14.19 -2.95
C TYR A 270 10.50 -13.98 -1.43
N ARG A 271 9.39 -14.39 -0.78
CA ARG A 271 9.29 -14.34 0.69
C ARG A 271 10.29 -15.26 1.35
N MET A 272 10.50 -16.45 0.79
CA MET A 272 11.50 -17.39 1.27
C MET A 272 12.92 -16.81 1.13
N CYS A 273 13.21 -16.05 0.09
CA CYS A 273 14.47 -15.30 -0.03
C CYS A 273 14.60 -14.22 1.06
N CYS A 274 13.52 -13.50 1.38
CA CYS A 274 13.56 -12.44 2.40
C CYS A 274 13.95 -12.94 3.80
N VAL A 275 13.64 -14.20 4.12
CA VAL A 275 14.00 -14.83 5.39
C VAL A 275 15.21 -15.75 5.27
N GLY A 276 15.87 -15.77 4.12
CA GLY A 276 17.10 -16.52 3.89
C GLY A 276 16.93 -18.02 3.74
N VAL A 277 15.72 -18.52 3.50
CA VAL A 277 15.47 -19.93 3.17
C VAL A 277 15.98 -20.25 1.76
N ILE A 278 15.80 -19.32 0.83
CA ILE A 278 16.35 -19.37 -0.52
C ILE A 278 17.39 -18.26 -0.62
N ASP A 279 18.59 -18.59 -1.11
CA ASP A 279 19.68 -17.63 -1.28
C ASP A 279 19.57 -16.87 -2.60
N ASP A 280 19.20 -17.58 -3.68
CA ASP A 280 19.00 -16.99 -5.00
C ASP A 280 17.98 -17.78 -5.82
N PHE A 281 17.34 -17.11 -6.80
CA PHE A 281 16.49 -17.79 -7.76
C PHE A 281 16.54 -17.10 -9.13
N THR A 282 16.42 -17.91 -10.16
CA THR A 282 16.31 -17.45 -11.54
C THR A 282 15.10 -18.09 -12.21
N GLN A 283 14.49 -17.35 -13.13
CA GLN A 283 13.36 -17.85 -13.92
C GLN A 283 13.87 -18.42 -15.26
N ASP A 284 13.66 -19.70 -15.47
CA ASP A 284 13.93 -20.37 -16.75
C ASP A 284 12.66 -20.39 -17.59
N TYR A 285 12.63 -19.53 -18.60
CA TYR A 285 11.48 -19.42 -19.50
C TYR A 285 11.40 -20.56 -20.53
N VAL A 286 12.52 -21.22 -20.81
CA VAL A 286 12.57 -22.33 -21.77
C VAL A 286 11.99 -23.58 -21.15
N ASN A 287 12.44 -23.92 -19.95
CA ASN A 287 12.00 -25.11 -19.21
C ASN A 287 10.76 -24.85 -18.34
N GLN A 288 10.24 -23.61 -18.34
CA GLN A 288 9.06 -23.19 -17.55
C GLN A 288 9.18 -23.53 -16.06
N CYS A 289 10.31 -23.20 -15.47
CA CYS A 289 10.58 -23.45 -14.07
C CYS A 289 11.37 -22.30 -13.40
N PHE A 290 11.38 -22.32 -12.08
CA PHE A 290 12.31 -21.53 -11.27
C PHE A 290 13.46 -22.42 -10.83
N ARG A 291 14.69 -22.01 -11.12
CA ARG A 291 15.88 -22.56 -10.49
C ARG A 291 16.12 -21.83 -9.19
N ILE A 292 16.15 -22.52 -8.07
CA ILE A 292 16.42 -21.96 -6.76
C ILE A 292 17.71 -22.54 -6.19
N VAL A 293 18.46 -21.69 -5.50
CA VAL A 293 19.69 -22.06 -4.79
C VAL A 293 19.49 -21.78 -3.31
N THR A 294 19.88 -22.73 -2.49
CA THR A 294 19.72 -22.65 -1.05
C THR A 294 20.88 -23.31 -0.32
N LYS A 295 21.19 -22.84 0.89
CA LYS A 295 22.14 -23.43 1.81
C LYS A 295 21.51 -23.53 3.18
N ARG A 296 21.75 -24.64 3.88
CA ARG A 296 21.35 -24.74 5.27
C ARG A 296 22.10 -23.71 6.11
N LYS A 297 21.35 -22.93 6.87
CA LYS A 297 21.89 -21.96 7.82
C LYS A 297 21.88 -22.54 9.23
N ALA A 298 22.80 -22.07 10.06
CA ALA A 298 22.83 -22.41 11.48
C ALA A 298 21.59 -21.83 12.20
N ASP A 299 21.24 -22.40 13.34
CA ASP A 299 20.13 -21.96 14.18
C ASP A 299 20.28 -20.46 14.52
N GLY A 300 19.18 -19.72 14.47
CA GLY A 300 19.12 -18.28 14.67
C GLY A 300 19.43 -17.43 13.44
N GLN A 301 20.03 -17.98 12.39
CA GLN A 301 20.39 -17.20 11.19
C GLN A 301 19.18 -16.82 10.32
N TYR A 302 18.09 -17.56 10.34
CA TYR A 302 16.86 -17.19 9.65
C TYR A 302 16.19 -15.99 10.31
N PHE A 303 16.21 -15.89 11.65
CA PHE A 303 15.78 -14.71 12.37
C PHE A 303 16.71 -13.50 12.10
N MET A 304 18.00 -13.73 11.95
CA MET A 304 18.93 -12.66 11.54
C MET A 304 18.63 -12.15 10.13
N ALA A 305 18.33 -13.03 9.18
CA ALA A 305 17.91 -12.65 7.83
C ALA A 305 16.57 -11.88 7.86
N LEU A 306 15.59 -12.35 8.63
CA LEU A 306 14.35 -11.63 8.87
C LEU A 306 14.59 -10.25 9.49
N LYS A 307 15.48 -10.14 10.48
CA LYS A 307 15.88 -8.85 11.07
C LYS A 307 16.43 -7.90 10.00
N GLN A 308 17.31 -8.37 9.12
CA GLN A 308 17.87 -7.56 8.03
C GLN A 308 16.77 -7.08 7.06
N PHE A 309 15.78 -7.92 6.77
CA PHE A 309 14.62 -7.50 6.00
C PHE A 309 13.81 -6.41 6.72
N LEU A 310 13.55 -6.56 8.02
CA LEU A 310 12.80 -5.61 8.84
C LEU A 310 13.50 -4.25 8.98
N LYS A 311 14.84 -4.22 8.96
CA LYS A 311 15.64 -2.98 8.99
C LYS A 311 15.41 -2.06 7.78
N ARG A 312 14.76 -2.53 6.72
CA ARG A 312 14.28 -1.68 5.62
C ARG A 312 13.09 -0.80 6.01
N TYR A 313 12.43 -1.12 7.13
CA TYR A 313 11.21 -0.48 7.61
C TYR A 313 11.33 0.08 9.02
N TYR A 314 12.28 -0.40 9.81
CA TYR A 314 12.45 -0.11 11.23
C TYR A 314 13.89 0.23 11.58
N THR A 315 14.09 0.86 12.74
CA THR A 315 15.42 0.95 13.38
C THR A 315 15.86 -0.42 13.91
N ASP A 316 17.14 -0.55 14.27
CA ASP A 316 17.68 -1.79 14.82
C ASP A 316 16.93 -2.24 16.08
N GLU A 317 16.69 -1.33 17.02
CA GLU A 317 16.00 -1.60 18.27
C GLU A 317 14.55 -2.03 18.05
N ARG A 318 13.88 -1.40 17.08
CA ARG A 318 12.52 -1.79 16.73
C ARG A 318 12.49 -3.13 16.02
N ALA A 319 13.44 -3.41 15.15
CA ALA A 319 13.56 -4.71 14.49
C ALA A 319 13.77 -5.84 15.51
N ASP A 320 14.55 -5.60 16.57
CA ASP A 320 14.73 -6.58 17.66
C ASP A 320 13.41 -6.90 18.37
N ILE A 321 12.59 -5.89 18.65
CA ILE A 321 11.25 -6.10 19.24
C ILE A 321 10.36 -6.96 18.31
N GLU A 322 10.42 -6.71 17.02
CA GLU A 322 9.65 -7.50 16.05
C GLU A 322 10.17 -8.94 15.92
N ILE A 323 11.47 -9.17 16.07
CA ILE A 323 12.04 -10.54 16.10
C ILE A 323 11.55 -11.32 17.32
N VAL A 324 11.41 -10.68 18.49
CA VAL A 324 10.81 -11.34 19.66
C VAL A 324 9.40 -11.85 19.34
N LYS A 325 8.59 -11.04 18.65
CA LYS A 325 7.25 -11.47 18.20
C LYS A 325 7.32 -12.62 17.18
N ALA A 326 8.33 -12.61 16.32
CA ALA A 326 8.52 -13.68 15.35
C ALA A 326 8.81 -15.03 16.03
N HIS A 327 9.53 -15.05 17.14
CA HIS A 327 9.75 -16.25 17.96
C HIS A 327 8.46 -16.80 18.60
N GLU A 328 7.44 -15.94 18.81
CA GLU A 328 6.14 -16.34 19.37
C GLU A 328 5.17 -16.84 18.29
N MET A 329 5.51 -16.75 17.01
CA MET A 329 4.68 -17.22 15.91
C MET A 329 4.55 -18.74 15.92
N ARG A 330 3.39 -19.22 15.46
CA ARG A 330 3.14 -20.66 15.29
C ARG A 330 4.03 -21.23 14.20
N GLY A 331 4.74 -22.29 14.50
CA GLY A 331 5.59 -23.03 13.58
C GLY A 331 6.37 -24.13 14.31
N ASP A 332 6.65 -25.24 13.63
CA ASP A 332 7.36 -26.37 14.20
C ASP A 332 8.88 -26.14 14.23
N ASN A 333 9.35 -25.12 13.52
CA ASN A 333 10.75 -24.73 13.42
C ASN A 333 10.90 -23.23 13.12
N GLU A 334 12.13 -22.73 13.23
CA GLU A 334 12.50 -21.33 12.98
C GLU A 334 12.05 -20.83 11.60
N ILE A 335 12.20 -21.64 10.56
CA ILE A 335 11.82 -21.26 9.19
C ILE A 335 10.31 -20.98 9.12
N GLN A 336 9.49 -21.87 9.67
CA GLN A 336 8.03 -21.71 9.64
C GLN A 336 7.59 -20.48 10.47
N GLN A 337 8.24 -20.22 11.60
CA GLN A 337 7.99 -19.02 12.41
C GLN A 337 8.33 -17.74 11.63
N CYS A 338 9.49 -17.69 10.98
CA CYS A 338 9.90 -16.56 10.14
C CYS A 338 8.96 -16.34 8.95
N LEU A 339 8.55 -17.40 8.26
CA LEU A 339 7.62 -17.31 7.12
C LEU A 339 6.22 -16.87 7.56
N SER A 340 5.74 -17.34 8.70
CA SER A 340 4.46 -16.90 9.27
C SER A 340 4.50 -15.43 9.63
N PHE A 341 5.59 -14.98 10.27
CA PHE A 341 5.76 -13.58 10.63
C PHE A 341 5.84 -12.66 9.42
N ILE A 342 6.71 -12.98 8.42
CA ILE A 342 6.87 -12.12 7.25
C ILE A 342 5.57 -12.00 6.44
N THR A 343 4.80 -13.09 6.37
CA THR A 343 3.50 -13.07 5.70
C THR A 343 2.55 -12.11 6.41
N GLU A 344 2.38 -12.25 7.72
CA GLU A 344 1.56 -11.32 8.50
C GLU A 344 2.06 -9.88 8.37
N PHE A 345 3.36 -9.65 8.47
CA PHE A 345 3.95 -8.33 8.32
C PHE A 345 3.63 -7.68 6.97
N VAL A 346 3.77 -8.42 5.86
CA VAL A 346 3.49 -7.90 4.52
C VAL A 346 2.02 -7.57 4.35
N TYR A 347 1.13 -8.48 4.72
CA TYR A 347 -0.30 -8.34 4.49
C TYR A 347 -1.02 -7.44 5.49
N THR A 348 -0.40 -7.11 6.62
CA THR A 348 -0.92 -6.13 7.57
C THR A 348 -0.19 -4.81 7.49
N LYS A 349 1.13 -4.79 7.73
CA LYS A 349 1.90 -3.56 7.91
C LYS A 349 2.23 -2.87 6.58
N ILE A 350 2.76 -3.61 5.60
CA ILE A 350 3.06 -3.06 4.28
C ILE A 350 1.77 -2.72 3.55
N ALA A 351 0.74 -3.55 3.66
CA ALA A 351 -0.57 -3.28 3.11
C ALA A 351 -1.17 -1.98 3.65
N MET A 352 -1.13 -1.77 4.97
CA MET A 352 -1.62 -0.54 5.59
C MET A 352 -0.88 0.70 5.08
N LYS A 353 0.45 0.63 4.98
CA LYS A 353 1.28 1.70 4.43
C LYS A 353 0.86 2.06 2.99
N ARG A 354 0.61 1.03 2.16
CA ARG A 354 0.16 1.23 0.79
C ARG A 354 -1.23 1.85 0.71
N LYS A 355 -2.14 1.39 1.56
CA LYS A 355 -3.50 1.93 1.63
C LYS A 355 -3.50 3.41 2.01
N ARG A 356 -2.69 3.81 2.99
CA ARG A 356 -2.54 5.21 3.38
C ARG A 356 -2.05 6.09 2.24
N ALA A 357 -1.04 5.62 1.49
CA ALA A 357 -0.53 6.38 0.34
C ALA A 357 -1.59 6.61 -0.75
N MET A 358 -2.49 5.64 -0.96
CA MET A 358 -3.61 5.78 -1.89
C MET A 358 -4.64 6.77 -1.38
N GLN A 359 -4.98 6.70 -0.09
CA GLN A 359 -5.91 7.61 0.56
C GLN A 359 -5.41 9.06 0.52
N ASP A 360 -4.14 9.28 0.86
CA ASP A 360 -3.52 10.62 0.79
C ASP A 360 -3.66 11.25 -0.60
N MET A 361 -3.49 10.46 -1.66
CA MET A 361 -3.61 10.96 -3.03
C MET A 361 -5.06 11.23 -3.43
N GLU A 362 -5.99 10.38 -3.00
CA GLU A 362 -7.41 10.58 -3.23
C GLU A 362 -7.93 11.84 -2.53
N ASP A 363 -7.57 12.02 -1.25
CA ASP A 363 -7.95 13.20 -0.49
C ASP A 363 -7.44 14.51 -1.11
N PHE A 364 -6.25 14.46 -1.69
CA PHE A 364 -5.69 15.55 -2.46
C PHE A 364 -6.56 15.92 -3.67
N CYS A 365 -6.97 14.93 -4.47
CA CYS A 365 -7.85 15.14 -5.62
C CYS A 365 -9.24 15.63 -5.20
N ASN A 366 -9.81 15.03 -4.15
CA ASN A 366 -11.13 15.41 -3.63
C ASN A 366 -11.16 16.85 -3.13
N ARG A 367 -10.13 17.32 -2.44
CA ARG A 367 -10.03 18.72 -2.01
C ARG A 367 -10.00 19.67 -3.21
N ALA A 368 -9.27 19.32 -4.25
CA ALA A 368 -9.15 20.14 -5.45
C ALA A 368 -10.49 20.33 -6.16
N ILE A 369 -11.30 19.28 -6.32
CA ILE A 369 -12.57 19.35 -7.06
C ILE A 369 -13.74 19.94 -6.26
N HIS A 370 -13.68 19.90 -4.92
CA HIS A 370 -14.72 20.48 -4.06
C HIS A 370 -14.39 21.88 -3.56
N SER A 371 -13.34 22.48 -4.09
CA SER A 371 -12.97 23.86 -3.78
C SER A 371 -13.78 24.84 -4.64
N ASP A 372 -14.28 25.91 -4.03
CA ASP A 372 -14.88 27.05 -4.73
C ASP A 372 -13.84 27.97 -5.38
N LYS A 373 -12.56 27.62 -5.27
CA LYS A 373 -11.43 28.35 -5.81
C LYS A 373 -11.30 28.17 -7.31
N ASP A 374 -10.73 29.14 -8.00
CA ASP A 374 -10.37 28.99 -9.40
C ASP A 374 -9.21 28.01 -9.58
N TRP A 375 -8.95 27.59 -10.81
CA TRP A 375 -7.93 26.59 -11.12
C TRP A 375 -6.50 27.05 -10.79
N LEU A 376 -6.22 28.36 -10.81
CA LEU A 376 -4.90 28.92 -10.43
C LEU A 376 -4.70 28.82 -8.92
N GLU A 377 -5.70 29.17 -8.14
CA GLU A 377 -5.68 29.04 -6.68
C GLU A 377 -5.57 27.58 -6.25
N ILE A 378 -6.31 26.68 -6.90
CA ILE A 378 -6.20 25.24 -6.67
C ILE A 378 -4.77 24.76 -6.99
N ASN A 379 -4.17 25.23 -8.08
CA ASN A 379 -2.80 24.86 -8.45
C ASN A 379 -1.77 25.36 -7.41
N GLU A 380 -1.94 26.54 -6.85
CA GLU A 380 -1.07 27.02 -5.77
C GLU A 380 -1.27 26.19 -4.49
N ASP A 381 -2.50 25.86 -4.12
CA ASP A 381 -2.77 24.97 -2.98
C ASP A 381 -2.11 23.59 -3.16
N LEU A 382 -2.17 23.04 -4.38
CA LEU A 382 -1.52 21.78 -4.70
C LEU A 382 0.01 21.85 -4.62
N LYS A 383 0.60 22.95 -5.10
CA LYS A 383 2.04 23.20 -4.97
C LYS A 383 2.45 23.31 -3.51
N ASP A 384 1.67 24.03 -2.71
CA ASP A 384 1.88 24.18 -1.28
C ASP A 384 1.83 22.81 -0.57
N ASP A 385 0.81 22.00 -0.85
CA ASP A 385 0.67 20.66 -0.27
C ASP A 385 1.87 19.76 -0.61
N ILE A 386 2.31 19.77 -1.87
CA ILE A 386 3.51 19.04 -2.31
C ILE A 386 4.75 19.58 -1.60
N TYR A 387 4.90 20.90 -1.53
CA TYR A 387 6.03 21.53 -0.87
C TYR A 387 6.11 21.13 0.60
N TYR A 388 5.01 21.29 1.35
CA TYR A 388 4.99 20.97 2.78
C TYR A 388 5.10 19.47 3.05
N TYR A 389 4.62 18.62 2.13
CA TYR A 389 4.80 17.18 2.24
C TYR A 389 6.28 16.77 2.18
N PHE A 390 7.03 17.29 1.19
CA PHE A 390 8.43 16.91 1.00
C PHE A 390 9.44 17.74 1.81
N ASN A 391 9.09 18.97 2.18
CA ASN A 391 10.01 19.92 2.80
C ASN A 391 9.63 20.31 4.22
N SER A 392 8.75 19.56 4.87
CA SER A 392 8.37 19.87 6.26
C SER A 392 9.59 19.81 7.18
N LYS A 393 9.82 20.91 7.90
CA LYS A 393 10.91 20.99 8.88
C LYS A 393 10.72 19.98 10.00
N TYR A 394 9.49 19.71 10.44
CA TYR A 394 9.21 18.70 11.47
C TYR A 394 9.49 17.25 11.03
N ALA A 395 9.63 17.00 9.72
CA ALA A 395 10.04 15.69 9.20
C ALA A 395 11.57 15.52 9.17
N ARG A 396 12.35 16.58 9.37
CA ARG A 396 13.80 16.50 9.43
C ARG A 396 14.25 15.98 10.79
N GLU A 397 15.17 15.04 10.78
CA GLU A 397 15.66 14.41 12.02
C GLU A 397 16.37 15.39 12.95
N ASP A 398 17.06 16.36 12.37
CA ASP A 398 17.91 17.36 13.06
C ASP A 398 17.20 18.69 13.36
N TYR A 399 15.89 18.80 13.10
CA TYR A 399 15.22 20.08 13.30
C TYR A 399 15.16 20.49 14.77
N LYS A 400 15.65 21.68 15.04
CA LYS A 400 15.63 22.32 16.36
C LYS A 400 15.00 23.70 16.24
N THR A 401 14.31 24.10 17.30
CA THR A 401 13.83 25.49 17.43
C THR A 401 15.01 26.44 17.62
N GLU A 402 14.76 27.75 17.55
CA GLU A 402 15.75 28.79 17.87
C GLU A 402 16.31 28.66 19.30
N PHE A 403 15.57 28.06 20.22
CA PHE A 403 15.99 27.78 21.58
C PHE A 403 16.75 26.46 21.72
N GLY A 404 17.06 25.77 20.63
CA GLY A 404 17.82 24.53 20.63
C GLY A 404 17.01 23.27 21.01
N GLU A 405 15.71 23.40 21.30
CA GLU A 405 14.84 22.25 21.55
C GLU A 405 14.61 21.43 20.26
N ALA A 406 14.79 20.12 20.35
CA ALA A 406 14.52 19.22 19.24
C ALA A 406 13.01 19.06 19.03
N PHE A 407 12.53 19.37 17.82
CA PHE A 407 11.14 19.25 17.41
C PHE A 407 10.99 18.43 16.11
N SER A 408 11.72 17.33 16.02
CA SER A 408 11.64 16.42 14.90
C SER A 408 10.69 15.26 15.21
N LEU A 409 9.59 15.13 14.47
CA LEU A 409 8.70 13.98 14.54
C LEU A 409 9.42 12.70 14.11
N THR A 410 10.34 12.79 13.16
CA THR A 410 11.17 11.65 12.73
C THR A 410 12.07 11.16 13.87
N HIS A 411 12.71 12.08 14.57
CA HIS A 411 13.53 11.74 15.74
C HIS A 411 12.69 11.09 16.87
N GLU A 412 11.55 11.68 17.20
CA GLU A 412 10.64 11.13 18.21
C GLU A 412 10.13 9.73 17.81
N THR A 413 9.85 9.54 16.51
CA THR A 413 9.45 8.24 15.95
C THR A 413 10.54 7.21 16.11
N ASN A 414 11.78 7.54 15.73
CA ASN A 414 12.92 6.65 15.81
C ASN A 414 13.25 6.24 17.26
N HIS A 415 12.99 7.12 18.21
CA HIS A 415 13.20 6.83 19.65
C HIS A 415 11.96 6.27 20.36
N GLY A 416 10.88 5.94 19.64
CA GLY A 416 9.71 5.27 20.20
C GLY A 416 8.81 6.13 21.08
N LYS A 417 9.00 7.46 21.11
CA LYS A 417 8.23 8.40 21.94
C LYS A 417 6.95 8.92 21.28
N TYR A 418 6.86 8.84 19.99
CA TYR A 418 5.80 9.43 19.16
C TYR A 418 4.37 8.96 19.45
N SER A 419 4.19 7.95 20.28
CA SER A 419 2.87 7.39 20.61
C SER A 419 2.28 7.88 21.94
N SER A 420 2.87 8.91 22.56
CA SER A 420 2.44 9.42 23.86
C SER A 420 1.64 10.71 23.75
N PHE A 421 0.83 11.00 24.79
CA PHE A 421 0.19 12.30 24.96
C PHE A 421 1.20 13.43 25.14
N GLU A 422 2.39 13.12 25.68
CA GLU A 422 3.45 14.10 25.84
C GLU A 422 3.90 14.65 24.47
N VAL A 423 4.13 13.76 23.49
CA VAL A 423 4.47 14.15 22.12
C VAL A 423 3.33 14.95 21.49
N LEU A 424 2.08 14.49 21.63
CA LEU A 424 0.92 15.22 21.12
C LEU A 424 0.91 16.68 21.61
N PHE A 425 0.99 16.89 22.94
CA PHE A 425 0.95 18.25 23.50
C PHE A 425 2.19 19.07 23.23
N LYS A 426 3.36 18.46 23.04
CA LYS A 426 4.57 19.12 22.60
C LYS A 426 4.35 19.84 21.26
N TYR A 427 3.83 19.13 20.27
CA TYR A 427 3.62 19.69 18.93
C TYR A 427 2.43 20.67 18.88
N LEU A 428 1.39 20.46 19.67
CA LEU A 428 0.30 21.42 19.79
C LEU A 428 0.78 22.77 20.36
N ARG A 429 1.73 22.74 21.31
CA ARG A 429 2.34 23.97 21.85
C ARG A 429 3.14 24.73 20.79
N VAL A 430 3.99 24.04 20.06
CA VAL A 430 4.91 24.65 19.07
C VAL A 430 4.19 25.25 17.89
N VAL A 431 3.10 24.64 17.45
CA VAL A 431 2.29 25.16 16.34
C VAL A 431 1.67 26.52 16.66
N ASP A 432 1.46 26.81 17.94
CA ASP A 432 0.87 28.09 18.37
C ASP A 432 1.88 29.19 18.59
N ASP A 433 3.15 28.84 18.61
CA ASP A 433 4.20 29.77 18.96
C ASP A 433 4.93 30.19 17.67
N ASP A 434 4.67 31.41 17.23
CA ASP A 434 5.30 31.99 16.04
C ASP A 434 6.82 32.07 16.16
N VAL A 435 7.36 32.08 17.37
CA VAL A 435 8.80 32.10 17.64
C VAL A 435 9.41 30.71 17.63
N MET A 436 8.67 29.71 18.10
CA MET A 436 9.16 28.33 18.21
C MET A 436 8.89 27.48 16.96
N GLY A 437 7.98 27.92 16.11
CA GLY A 437 7.59 27.19 14.89
C GLY A 437 8.56 27.40 13.73
N PRO A 438 8.45 26.58 12.67
CA PRO A 438 9.25 26.72 11.45
C PRO A 438 8.82 27.85 10.52
N SER A 439 7.73 28.52 10.80
CA SER A 439 7.13 29.60 10.00
C SER A 439 6.69 30.74 10.91
N ASP A 440 6.68 31.95 10.36
CA ASP A 440 6.24 33.15 11.05
C ASP A 440 4.70 33.25 11.23
N SER A 441 3.98 32.22 10.82
CA SER A 441 2.53 32.17 10.93
C SER A 441 2.04 30.83 11.45
N GLN A 442 0.99 30.87 12.27
CA GLN A 442 0.34 29.66 12.80
C GLN A 442 -0.11 28.70 11.68
N ILE A 443 -0.70 29.24 10.60
CA ILE A 443 -1.12 28.42 9.45
C ILE A 443 0.07 27.75 8.79
N GLY A 444 1.18 28.45 8.62
CA GLY A 444 2.43 27.88 8.09
C GLY A 444 2.97 26.76 8.99
N ASN A 445 2.94 26.94 10.29
CA ASN A 445 3.35 25.94 11.27
C ASN A 445 2.45 24.69 11.21
N ILE A 446 1.13 24.87 11.08
CA ILE A 446 0.17 23.77 10.90
C ILE A 446 0.41 23.03 9.58
N LYS A 447 0.66 23.74 8.48
CA LYS A 447 1.00 23.13 7.19
C LYS A 447 2.29 22.29 7.27
N HIS A 448 3.33 22.80 7.93
CA HIS A 448 4.56 22.04 8.19
C HIS A 448 4.29 20.81 9.05
N LEU A 449 3.48 20.93 10.09
CA LEU A 449 3.12 19.80 10.94
C LEU A 449 2.31 18.76 10.17
N HIS A 450 1.32 19.18 9.40
CA HIS A 450 0.49 18.29 8.59
C HIS A 450 1.33 17.53 7.55
N GLY A 451 2.22 18.22 6.84
CA GLY A 451 3.15 17.59 5.90
C GLY A 451 4.02 16.51 6.56
N ALA A 452 4.60 16.82 7.73
CA ALA A 452 5.40 15.86 8.48
C ALA A 452 4.58 14.66 8.97
N VAL A 453 3.39 14.89 9.52
CA VAL A 453 2.49 13.83 10.00
C VAL A 453 2.12 12.89 8.85
N ARG A 454 1.75 13.43 7.68
CA ARG A 454 1.43 12.62 6.48
C ARG A 454 2.63 11.79 6.02
N LEU A 455 3.80 12.41 5.91
CA LEU A 455 5.03 11.73 5.48
C LEU A 455 5.42 10.60 6.45
N ILE A 456 5.38 10.87 7.76
CA ILE A 456 5.78 9.89 8.77
C ILE A 456 4.72 8.79 8.91
N ARG A 457 3.41 9.11 8.96
CA ARG A 457 2.33 8.10 8.95
C ARG A 457 2.47 7.15 7.76
N ARG A 458 2.89 7.67 6.61
CA ARG A 458 3.15 6.84 5.44
C ARG A 458 4.37 5.92 5.61
N SER A 459 5.44 6.41 6.24
CA SER A 459 6.65 5.61 6.46
C SER A 459 6.47 4.54 7.53
N LEU A 460 5.54 4.74 8.46
CA LEU A 460 5.25 3.80 9.53
C LEU A 460 4.42 2.60 9.06
N THR A 461 4.73 1.46 9.62
CA THR A 461 3.97 0.21 9.43
C THR A 461 2.94 -0.03 10.55
N ASP A 462 3.00 0.76 11.61
CA ASP A 462 2.08 0.68 12.76
C ASP A 462 1.13 1.89 12.83
N THR A 463 0.01 1.71 13.52
CA THR A 463 -0.84 2.82 13.93
C THR A 463 -0.14 3.62 15.03
N ASN A 464 -0.38 4.91 15.06
CA ASN A 464 0.20 5.79 16.03
C ASN A 464 -0.82 6.81 16.55
N PRO A 465 -1.26 6.70 17.81
CA PRO A 465 -2.34 7.53 18.32
C PRO A 465 -1.97 9.02 18.40
N ALA A 466 -0.72 9.36 18.68
CA ALA A 466 -0.30 10.75 18.71
C ALA A 466 -0.30 11.39 17.31
N LEU A 467 0.23 10.66 16.31
CA LEU A 467 0.21 11.12 14.91
C LEU A 467 -1.22 11.20 14.36
N ASP A 468 -2.08 10.25 14.70
CA ASP A 468 -3.48 10.27 14.27
C ASP A 468 -4.22 11.47 14.90
N MET A 469 -3.97 11.80 16.18
CA MET A 469 -4.54 13.01 16.82
C MET A 469 -3.96 14.29 16.26
N LEU A 470 -2.65 14.34 15.92
CA LEU A 470 -2.05 15.49 15.24
C LEU A 470 -2.65 15.68 13.84
N ASN A 471 -2.91 14.60 13.11
CA ASN A 471 -3.60 14.67 11.83
C ASN A 471 -5.00 15.26 11.97
N VAL A 472 -5.78 14.77 12.95
CA VAL A 472 -7.11 15.31 13.27
C VAL A 472 -7.04 16.81 13.55
N TYR A 473 -6.09 17.22 14.40
CA TYR A 473 -5.89 18.63 14.75
C TYR A 473 -5.57 19.47 13.50
N CYS A 474 -4.61 19.06 12.68
CA CYS A 474 -4.23 19.81 11.49
C CYS A 474 -5.39 19.92 10.50
N LEU A 475 -6.12 18.84 10.24
CA LEU A 475 -7.23 18.84 9.31
C LEU A 475 -8.40 19.69 9.77
N LEU A 476 -8.74 19.69 11.06
CA LEU A 476 -9.75 20.60 11.62
C LEU A 476 -9.38 22.06 11.44
N PHE A 477 -8.10 22.41 11.53
CA PHE A 477 -7.61 23.78 11.35
C PHE A 477 -7.50 24.22 9.89
N LEU A 478 -7.07 23.31 9.01
CA LEU A 478 -6.93 23.59 7.57
C LEU A 478 -8.29 23.63 6.87
N GLY A 479 -9.33 23.15 7.55
CA GLY A 479 -10.70 23.12 7.05
C GLY A 479 -10.98 21.89 6.19
N VAL A 480 -12.14 21.30 6.42
CA VAL A 480 -12.60 20.10 5.71
C VAL A 480 -13.52 20.47 4.54
N GLY A 481 -14.13 21.65 4.59
CA GLY A 481 -15.20 22.02 3.68
C GLY A 481 -16.32 20.95 3.68
N ASP A 482 -17.02 20.81 2.57
CA ASP A 482 -18.05 19.78 2.38
C ASP A 482 -17.51 18.40 1.98
N ASN A 483 -16.20 18.18 2.14
CA ASN A 483 -15.55 16.92 1.76
C ASN A 483 -15.87 15.79 2.75
N LYS A 484 -16.82 14.93 2.36
CA LYS A 484 -17.27 13.78 3.18
C LYS A 484 -16.15 12.77 3.46
N ASN A 485 -15.22 12.57 2.51
CA ASN A 485 -14.12 11.61 2.70
C ASN A 485 -13.14 12.11 3.75
N LEU A 486 -12.82 13.39 3.72
CA LEU A 486 -11.95 14.00 4.71
C LEU A 486 -12.61 14.02 6.10
N ALA A 487 -13.91 14.28 6.17
CA ALA A 487 -14.67 14.16 7.41
C ALA A 487 -14.63 12.73 7.98
N ASN A 488 -14.72 11.72 7.12
CA ASN A 488 -14.58 10.32 7.51
C ASN A 488 -13.15 9.98 7.94
N GLU A 489 -12.13 10.52 7.29
CA GLU A 489 -10.73 10.34 7.71
C GLU A 489 -10.51 10.90 9.12
N ILE A 490 -10.93 12.13 9.36
CA ILE A 490 -10.83 12.76 10.68
C ILE A 490 -11.52 11.90 11.74
N ARG A 491 -12.77 11.47 11.47
CA ARG A 491 -13.52 10.60 12.36
C ARG A 491 -12.78 9.28 12.64
N ASN A 492 -12.32 8.60 11.60
CA ASN A 492 -11.64 7.32 11.74
C ASN A 492 -10.29 7.45 12.47
N SER A 493 -9.50 8.47 12.16
CA SER A 493 -8.25 8.78 12.86
C SER A 493 -8.51 9.10 14.35
N TYR A 494 -9.57 9.87 14.65
CA TYR A 494 -9.93 10.19 16.03
C TYR A 494 -10.33 8.93 16.81
N ILE A 495 -11.23 8.13 16.28
CA ILE A 495 -11.71 6.90 16.91
C ILE A 495 -10.56 5.90 17.12
N SER A 496 -9.69 5.72 16.12
CA SER A 496 -8.52 4.85 16.21
C SER A 496 -7.58 5.30 17.33
N ALA A 497 -7.21 6.57 17.33
CA ALA A 497 -6.32 7.14 18.33
C ALA A 497 -6.93 7.10 19.75
N TYR A 498 -8.21 7.43 19.86
CA TYR A 498 -8.92 7.36 21.14
C TYR A 498 -8.87 5.95 21.75
N LYS A 499 -9.18 4.94 20.95
CA LYS A 499 -9.14 3.54 21.39
C LYS A 499 -7.75 3.13 21.84
N GLU A 500 -6.73 3.44 21.05
CA GLU A 500 -5.35 3.04 21.33
C GLU A 500 -4.79 3.77 22.57
N PHE A 501 -5.06 5.07 22.73
CA PHE A 501 -4.69 5.80 23.94
C PHE A 501 -5.40 5.23 25.19
N ARG A 502 -6.68 4.88 25.07
CA ARG A 502 -7.45 4.30 26.16
C ARG A 502 -6.92 2.92 26.57
N ASP A 503 -6.62 2.06 25.59
CA ASP A 503 -6.09 0.72 25.84
C ASP A 503 -4.71 0.79 26.51
N ARG A 504 -3.86 1.73 26.12
CA ARG A 504 -2.57 1.98 26.77
C ARG A 504 -2.68 2.56 28.17
N SER A 505 -3.76 3.25 28.46
CA SER A 505 -4.03 3.90 29.74
C SER A 505 -4.99 3.10 30.61
N ILE A 506 -5.18 1.81 30.37
CA ILE A 506 -6.18 0.98 31.07
C ILE A 506 -6.01 0.97 32.60
N HIS A 507 -4.79 1.14 33.07
CA HIS A 507 -4.48 1.21 34.50
C HIS A 507 -4.65 2.62 35.10
N ASN A 508 -4.85 3.64 34.28
CA ASN A 508 -5.03 5.03 34.70
C ASN A 508 -6.01 5.80 33.79
N LEU A 509 -7.25 5.36 33.75
CA LEU A 509 -8.32 5.98 32.95
C LEU A 509 -8.59 7.44 33.33
N LYS A 510 -8.33 7.82 34.59
CA LYS A 510 -8.50 9.22 35.02
C LYS A 510 -7.60 10.17 34.25
N ASP A 511 -6.33 9.79 34.07
CA ASP A 511 -5.37 10.58 33.31
C ASP A 511 -5.72 10.57 31.81
N PHE A 512 -6.18 9.44 31.28
CA PHE A 512 -6.66 9.37 29.92
C PHE A 512 -7.76 10.41 29.64
N TYR A 513 -8.83 10.41 30.45
CA TYR A 513 -9.94 11.34 30.26
C TYR A 513 -9.52 12.79 30.51
N ALA A 514 -8.58 13.07 31.42
CA ALA A 514 -8.02 14.38 31.63
C ALA A 514 -7.26 14.88 30.39
N ASN A 515 -6.44 14.02 29.77
CA ASN A 515 -5.71 14.34 28.56
C ASN A 515 -6.65 14.52 27.35
N MET A 516 -7.67 13.71 27.18
CA MET A 516 -8.67 13.89 26.13
C MET A 516 -9.46 15.20 26.30
N LYS A 517 -9.80 15.56 27.52
CA LYS A 517 -10.41 16.86 27.82
C LYS A 517 -9.46 18.02 27.49
N ARG A 518 -8.18 17.89 27.85
CA ARG A 518 -7.15 18.88 27.48
C ARG A 518 -7.04 19.05 25.98
N PHE A 519 -6.98 17.96 25.23
CA PHE A 519 -6.94 18.00 23.76
C PHE A 519 -8.14 18.72 23.16
N LYS A 520 -9.35 18.44 23.63
CA LYS A 520 -10.56 19.16 23.20
C LYS A 520 -10.50 20.65 23.53
N ASN A 521 -9.99 21.02 24.70
CA ASN A 521 -9.82 22.41 25.09
C ASN A 521 -8.80 23.14 24.19
N GLU A 522 -7.71 22.45 23.79
CA GLU A 522 -6.74 23.02 22.83
C GLU A 522 -7.40 23.28 21.47
N ILE A 523 -8.19 22.35 20.94
CA ILE A 523 -8.98 22.58 19.73
C ILE A 523 -9.91 23.78 19.88
N GLN A 524 -10.65 23.88 20.98
CA GLN A 524 -11.59 24.98 21.23
C GLN A 524 -10.93 26.33 21.35
N LYS A 525 -9.80 26.42 22.06
CA LYS A 525 -9.09 27.70 22.28
C LYS A 525 -8.62 28.32 20.97
N LYS A 526 -8.21 27.48 20.03
CA LYS A 526 -7.66 27.87 18.74
C LYS A 526 -8.73 27.98 17.67
N GLY A 527 -9.82 27.25 17.82
CA GLY A 527 -10.93 27.18 16.87
C GLY A 527 -11.88 28.37 16.86
N ARG A 528 -11.61 29.45 17.56
CA ARG A 528 -12.53 30.63 17.59
C ARG A 528 -12.86 31.20 16.22
N ASN A 529 -12.06 30.89 15.20
CA ASN A 529 -12.29 31.30 13.82
C ASN A 529 -12.52 30.12 12.83
N VAL A 530 -12.37 28.86 13.24
CA VAL A 530 -12.31 27.70 12.31
C VAL A 530 -13.14 26.49 12.78
N VAL A 531 -13.13 26.15 14.08
CA VAL A 531 -13.86 24.99 14.60
C VAL A 531 -15.14 25.43 15.27
N ASP A 532 -16.27 25.13 14.67
CA ASP A 532 -17.57 25.58 15.17
C ASP A 532 -18.18 24.62 16.23
N ALA A 533 -19.34 25.03 16.78
CA ALA A 533 -20.05 24.22 17.77
C ALA A 533 -20.53 22.88 17.21
N LYS A 534 -20.77 22.76 15.88
CA LYS A 534 -21.17 21.52 15.23
C LYS A 534 -20.04 20.52 15.19
N GLU A 535 -18.83 20.94 14.85
CA GLU A 535 -17.64 20.08 14.83
C GLU A 535 -17.31 19.55 16.24
N MET A 536 -17.45 20.39 17.26
CA MET A 536 -17.30 19.95 18.66
C MET A 536 -18.38 18.94 19.08
N GLN A 537 -19.58 19.03 18.53
CA GLN A 537 -20.64 18.06 18.73
C GLN A 537 -20.32 16.72 18.05
N LEU A 538 -19.73 16.76 16.84
CA LEU A 538 -19.26 15.57 16.13
C LEU A 538 -18.17 14.84 16.93
N ILE A 539 -17.20 15.55 17.50
CA ILE A 539 -16.14 14.95 18.33
C ILE A 539 -16.74 14.19 19.52
N LYS A 540 -17.76 14.73 20.17
CA LYS A 540 -18.47 14.03 21.25
C LYS A 540 -19.15 12.75 20.74
N GLY A 541 -19.73 12.79 19.54
CA GLY A 541 -20.30 11.62 18.89
C GLY A 541 -19.24 10.53 18.62
N TRP A 542 -18.06 10.93 18.14
CA TRP A 542 -16.95 10.01 17.88
C TRP A 542 -16.40 9.37 19.16
N GLU A 543 -16.35 10.11 20.28
CA GLU A 543 -15.98 9.54 21.58
C GLU A 543 -16.99 8.48 22.03
N ALA A 544 -18.29 8.77 21.92
CA ALA A 544 -19.32 7.81 22.27
C ALA A 544 -19.26 6.56 21.40
N GLU A 545 -18.98 6.72 20.12
CA GLU A 545 -18.80 5.60 19.19
C GLU A 545 -17.54 4.77 19.52
N ALA A 546 -16.42 5.41 19.82
CA ALA A 546 -15.21 4.73 20.24
C ALA A 546 -15.43 3.88 21.51
N GLU A 547 -16.11 4.44 22.51
CA GLU A 547 -16.48 3.70 23.73
C GLU A 547 -17.40 2.52 23.43
N LEU A 548 -18.39 2.69 22.55
CA LEU A 548 -19.27 1.59 22.14
C LEU A 548 -18.50 0.44 21.48
N ILE A 549 -17.54 0.76 20.61
CA ILE A 549 -16.69 -0.23 19.94
C ILE A 549 -15.83 -0.98 20.97
N ILE A 550 -15.23 -0.27 21.93
CA ILE A 550 -14.40 -0.87 22.99
C ILE A 550 -15.24 -1.83 23.85
N HIS A 551 -16.40 -1.39 24.32
CA HIS A 551 -17.28 -2.22 25.14
C HIS A 551 -17.79 -3.44 24.37
N SER A 552 -18.14 -3.27 23.09
CA SER A 552 -18.56 -4.39 22.22
C SER A 552 -17.46 -5.44 22.05
N SER A 553 -16.20 -5.00 21.91
CA SER A 553 -15.06 -5.90 21.80
C SER A 553 -14.82 -6.69 23.10
N TRP A 554 -14.98 -6.07 24.26
CA TRP A 554 -14.88 -6.74 25.55
C TRP A 554 -15.99 -7.78 25.76
N VAL A 555 -17.23 -7.43 25.43
CA VAL A 555 -18.37 -8.39 25.50
C VAL A 555 -18.09 -9.60 24.61
N LYS A 556 -17.58 -9.40 23.40
CA LYS A 556 -17.20 -10.50 22.50
C LYS A 556 -16.09 -11.37 23.11
N MET A 557 -15.04 -10.75 23.62
CA MET A 557 -13.92 -11.47 24.26
C MET A 557 -14.37 -12.31 25.47
N PHE A 558 -15.23 -11.76 26.33
CA PHE A 558 -15.80 -12.49 27.45
C PHE A 558 -16.64 -13.67 26.98
N ARG A 559 -17.51 -13.45 25.99
CA ARG A 559 -18.34 -14.51 25.42
C ARG A 559 -17.48 -15.67 24.88
N ASP A 560 -16.45 -15.34 24.13
CA ASP A 560 -15.58 -16.33 23.48
C ASP A 560 -14.81 -17.15 24.54
N LYS A 561 -14.30 -16.51 25.60
CA LYS A 561 -13.69 -17.21 26.77
C LYS A 561 -14.67 -18.12 27.50
N PHE A 562 -15.91 -17.69 27.69
CA PHE A 562 -16.95 -18.53 28.31
C PHE A 562 -17.28 -19.75 27.45
N THR A 563 -17.37 -19.57 26.14
CA THR A 563 -17.66 -20.65 25.20
C THR A 563 -16.51 -21.68 25.12
N GLU A 564 -15.27 -21.24 25.27
CA GLU A 564 -14.11 -22.14 25.34
C GLU A 564 -14.06 -22.91 26.68
N SER A 565 -14.43 -22.28 27.81
CA SER A 565 -14.45 -22.92 29.12
C SER A 565 -15.58 -23.95 29.28
N THR A 566 -16.68 -23.82 28.51
CA THR A 566 -17.80 -24.78 28.50
C THR A 566 -17.58 -25.95 27.53
N LYS A 567 -16.54 -25.93 26.70
CA LYS A 567 -16.13 -27.04 25.83
C LYS A 567 -15.03 -27.91 26.41
N LYS A 568 -14.47 -27.57 27.54
CA LYS A 568 -13.62 -28.42 28.40
C LYS A 568 -14.44 -29.08 29.51
#